data_b483aae0061288dadd4968ea0041d949
#
_entry.id   b483aae0061288dadd4968ea0041d949
#
_cell.length_a   1.000
_cell.length_b   1.000
_cell.length_c   1.000
_cell.angle_alpha   90.00
_cell.angle_beta   90.00
_cell.angle_gamma   90.00
#
_symmetry.space_group_name_H-M   'P 1'
#
loop_
_entity.id
_entity.type
_entity.pdbx_description
1 polymer ?
#
loop_
_entity_poly.entity_id
_entity_poly.type
_entity_poly.pdbx_seq_one_letter_code
_entity_poly.pdbx_strand_id
1 'polypeptide(L)'
;VHFRDPGFTYKEDIETGAQAAAAGGFTTVMCMANTKPVIDNVETLKYVLEKGKKTPVNVYSAAAVSKDFKGEELTDFKSLKEAGAYVFTDDGIPLKDELLVKKAMEEAKALDMPLSFHEENPAFIEQQGINKGAISDKLGLGGAPALSEYIMVARDCMLALETGATICIQHISSAVSVELVRTAKRLGADVHAEATPQHFSLTEDIVLEKGTLARVNPPIRTEEDRQAIIKALADGTIDIIATDHAPHSREEKAKEFKAAPSGMIG
;
A
#
# COMPACT_ATOMS: atom_id res chain seq x y z
N VAL A 1 5.96 -2.85 4.46
CA VAL A 1 6.59 -1.90 5.42
C VAL A 1 7.40 -0.85 4.71
N HIS A 2 7.54 0.34 5.33
CA HIS A 2 8.31 1.47 4.82
C HIS A 2 9.51 1.74 5.72
N PHE A 3 10.63 1.10 5.47
CA PHE A 3 11.86 1.33 6.26
C PHE A 3 12.60 2.61 5.89
N ARG A 4 12.07 3.39 4.94
CA ARG A 4 12.53 4.74 4.62
C ARG A 4 14.00 4.84 4.18
N ASP A 5 14.66 3.75 3.94
CA ASP A 5 16.06 3.62 3.59
C ASP A 5 16.21 2.91 2.23
N PRO A 6 16.82 3.58 1.24
CA PRO A 6 17.57 4.82 1.31
C PRO A 6 16.73 6.11 1.35
N GLY A 7 17.34 7.18 1.82
CA GLY A 7 16.93 8.57 1.58
C GLY A 7 16.19 9.28 2.72
N PHE A 8 15.47 8.54 3.59
CA PHE A 8 14.68 9.14 4.68
C PHE A 8 14.99 8.50 6.04
N THR A 9 16.25 8.12 6.25
CA THR A 9 16.70 7.38 7.45
C THR A 9 16.49 8.11 8.77
N TYR A 10 16.19 9.40 8.74
CA TYR A 10 15.77 10.16 9.92
C TYR A 10 14.39 9.78 10.46
N LYS A 11 13.57 9.09 9.63
CA LYS A 11 12.26 8.55 10.05
C LYS A 11 12.39 7.14 10.60
N GLU A 12 13.14 6.33 9.88
CA GLU A 12 13.50 4.95 10.17
C GLU A 12 14.55 4.49 9.16
N ASP A 13 15.31 3.46 9.50
CA ASP A 13 16.21 2.77 8.58
C ASP A 13 15.96 1.25 8.59
N ILE A 14 16.64 0.53 7.72
CA ILE A 14 16.47 -0.94 7.59
C ILE A 14 16.82 -1.66 8.89
N GLU A 15 17.81 -1.18 9.64
CA GLU A 15 18.26 -1.82 10.88
C GLU A 15 17.22 -1.64 12.00
N THR A 16 16.80 -0.39 12.23
CA THR A 16 15.82 -0.08 13.30
C THR A 16 14.45 -0.65 13.00
N GLY A 17 13.99 -0.58 11.73
CA GLY A 17 12.73 -1.18 11.32
C GLY A 17 12.73 -2.70 11.42
N ALA A 18 13.84 -3.35 11.07
CA ALA A 18 13.98 -4.80 11.23
C ALA A 18 14.00 -5.22 12.70
N GLN A 19 14.58 -4.41 13.60
CA GLN A 19 14.53 -4.64 15.06
C GLN A 19 13.10 -4.50 15.57
N ALA A 20 12.37 -3.49 15.14
CA ALA A 20 10.96 -3.30 15.49
C ALA A 20 10.11 -4.50 15.02
N ALA A 21 10.31 -4.96 13.79
CA ALA A 21 9.65 -6.14 13.24
C ALA A 21 9.95 -7.40 14.08
N ALA A 22 11.21 -7.63 14.43
CA ALA A 22 11.60 -8.76 15.29
C ALA A 22 10.95 -8.68 16.67
N ALA A 23 10.89 -7.48 17.27
CA ALA A 23 10.21 -7.27 18.56
C ALA A 23 8.70 -7.53 18.47
N GLY A 24 8.08 -7.25 17.33
CA GLY A 24 6.68 -7.56 17.02
C GLY A 24 6.42 -9.03 16.66
N GLY A 25 7.46 -9.87 16.60
CA GLY A 25 7.35 -11.30 16.27
C GLY A 25 7.35 -11.60 14.75
N PHE A 26 7.65 -10.63 13.91
CA PHE A 26 7.79 -10.85 12.47
C PHE A 26 9.15 -11.49 12.16
N THR A 27 9.14 -12.53 11.35
CA THR A 27 10.36 -13.20 10.87
C THR A 27 10.76 -12.73 9.47
N THR A 28 9.85 -12.12 8.76
CA THR A 28 10.03 -11.68 7.38
C THR A 28 9.23 -10.40 7.13
N VAL A 29 9.83 -9.47 6.41
CA VAL A 29 9.17 -8.21 5.99
C VAL A 29 9.44 -7.93 4.52
N MET A 30 8.49 -7.24 3.88
CA MET A 30 8.59 -6.75 2.51
C MET A 30 8.68 -5.22 2.53
N CYS A 31 9.82 -4.66 2.09
CA CYS A 31 10.01 -3.22 1.98
C CYS A 31 9.39 -2.68 0.69
N MET A 32 8.65 -1.58 0.81
CA MET A 32 8.09 -0.87 -0.33
C MET A 32 9.16 -0.06 -1.09
N ALA A 33 8.88 0.19 -2.39
CA ALA A 33 9.85 0.80 -3.30
C ALA A 33 9.93 2.33 -3.24
N ASN A 34 9.09 3.00 -2.43
CA ASN A 34 8.98 4.47 -2.34
C ASN A 34 10.06 5.13 -1.47
N THR A 35 11.29 4.83 -1.78
CA THR A 35 12.52 5.36 -1.16
C THR A 35 13.09 6.52 -1.99
N LYS A 36 14.25 7.06 -1.61
CA LYS A 36 14.97 8.09 -2.38
C LYS A 36 16.46 7.76 -2.45
N PRO A 37 16.96 7.33 -3.62
CA PRO A 37 16.21 7.11 -4.87
C PRO A 37 15.14 6.02 -4.74
N VAL A 38 14.18 6.03 -5.66
CA VAL A 38 13.16 4.99 -5.81
C VAL A 38 13.85 3.65 -6.14
N ILE A 39 13.28 2.53 -5.69
CA ILE A 39 13.81 1.20 -6.04
C ILE A 39 13.28 0.80 -7.43
N ASP A 40 13.74 1.50 -8.46
CA ASP A 40 13.38 1.31 -9.87
C ASP A 40 14.54 0.76 -10.72
N ASN A 41 15.66 0.45 -10.09
CA ASN A 41 16.86 -0.06 -10.72
C ASN A 41 17.60 -1.07 -9.83
N VAL A 42 18.44 -1.88 -10.45
CA VAL A 42 19.17 -2.96 -9.79
C VAL A 42 20.11 -2.50 -8.68
N GLU A 43 20.73 -1.33 -8.82
CA GLU A 43 21.67 -0.81 -7.83
C GLU A 43 20.97 -0.49 -6.52
N THR A 44 19.86 0.26 -6.59
CA THR A 44 19.07 0.63 -5.42
C THR A 44 18.43 -0.60 -4.75
N LEU A 45 17.94 -1.55 -5.56
CA LEU A 45 17.41 -2.81 -5.03
C LEU A 45 18.47 -3.60 -4.26
N LYS A 46 19.65 -3.76 -4.84
CA LYS A 46 20.76 -4.47 -4.18
C LYS A 46 21.20 -3.80 -2.88
N TYR A 47 21.21 -2.47 -2.84
CA TYR A 47 21.52 -1.74 -1.60
C TYR A 47 20.58 -2.17 -0.46
N VAL A 48 19.28 -2.21 -0.70
CA VAL A 48 18.28 -2.61 0.33
C VAL A 48 18.48 -4.07 0.74
N LEU A 49 18.62 -4.97 -0.23
CA LEU A 49 18.78 -6.40 0.05
C LEU A 49 20.09 -6.70 0.82
N GLU A 50 21.21 -6.05 0.47
CA GLU A 50 22.48 -6.25 1.18
C GLU A 50 22.45 -5.70 2.61
N LYS A 51 21.77 -4.59 2.86
CA LYS A 51 21.53 -4.11 4.23
C LYS A 51 20.62 -5.08 4.99
N GLY A 52 19.56 -5.54 4.36
CA GLY A 52 18.60 -6.48 4.95
C GLY A 52 19.24 -7.79 5.42
N LYS A 53 20.25 -8.30 4.72
CA LYS A 53 20.98 -9.52 5.12
C LYS A 53 21.66 -9.42 6.48
N LYS A 54 21.86 -8.23 7.00
CA LYS A 54 22.55 -7.97 8.28
C LYS A 54 21.58 -7.82 9.46
N THR A 55 20.28 -7.98 9.21
CA THR A 55 19.24 -7.77 10.20
C THR A 55 18.73 -9.09 10.81
N PRO A 56 18.03 -9.04 11.96
CA PRO A 56 17.53 -10.25 12.63
C PRO A 56 16.34 -10.92 11.94
N VAL A 57 15.74 -10.27 10.93
CA VAL A 57 14.61 -10.80 10.15
C VAL A 57 14.96 -10.88 8.68
N ASN A 58 14.22 -11.68 7.91
CA ASN A 58 14.37 -11.68 6.46
C ASN A 58 13.77 -10.39 5.89
N VAL A 59 14.58 -9.60 5.18
CA VAL A 59 14.15 -8.37 4.51
C VAL A 59 14.13 -8.62 3.01
N TYR A 60 12.94 -8.65 2.45
CA TYR A 60 12.70 -8.65 1.02
C TYR A 60 12.34 -7.24 0.54
N SER A 61 12.38 -7.01 -0.75
CA SER A 61 12.06 -5.70 -1.33
C SER A 61 11.13 -5.83 -2.51
N ALA A 62 10.15 -4.95 -2.56
CA ALA A 62 9.46 -4.60 -3.78
C ALA A 62 10.38 -3.77 -4.68
N ALA A 63 10.08 -3.77 -5.98
CA ALA A 63 10.63 -2.82 -6.93
C ALA A 63 9.48 -2.02 -7.58
N ALA A 64 9.80 -0.85 -8.09
CA ALA A 64 8.82 0.03 -8.72
C ALA A 64 8.28 -0.56 -10.03
N VAL A 65 7.01 -0.37 -10.29
CA VAL A 65 6.38 -0.66 -11.58
C VAL A 65 6.85 0.36 -12.61
N SER A 66 6.79 1.66 -12.28
CA SER A 66 7.20 2.72 -13.19
C SER A 66 8.47 3.43 -12.74
N LYS A 67 9.26 3.91 -13.70
CA LYS A 67 10.48 4.68 -13.45
C LYS A 67 10.17 5.96 -12.67
N ASP A 68 10.94 6.22 -11.62
CA ASP A 68 10.75 7.38 -10.72
C ASP A 68 9.32 7.51 -10.14
N PHE A 69 8.49 6.46 -10.17
CA PHE A 69 7.08 6.50 -9.81
C PHE A 69 6.25 7.50 -10.65
N LYS A 70 6.62 7.74 -11.90
CA LYS A 70 5.93 8.71 -12.77
C LYS A 70 4.67 8.16 -13.44
N GLY A 71 4.52 6.83 -13.49
CA GLY A 71 3.39 6.19 -14.17
C GLY A 71 3.42 6.38 -15.70
N GLU A 72 4.60 6.58 -16.29
CA GLU A 72 4.77 6.86 -17.72
C GLU A 72 5.51 5.75 -18.46
N GLU A 73 6.51 5.15 -17.83
CA GLU A 73 7.36 4.12 -18.41
C GLU A 73 7.62 3.01 -17.39
N LEU A 74 7.50 1.75 -17.80
CA LEU A 74 7.80 0.59 -16.95
C LEU A 74 9.30 0.51 -16.66
N THR A 75 9.62 -0.01 -15.48
CA THR A 75 10.98 -0.42 -15.14
C THR A 75 11.36 -1.70 -15.88
N ASP A 76 12.63 -2.09 -15.81
CA ASP A 76 13.08 -3.37 -16.35
C ASP A 76 12.75 -4.52 -15.37
N PHE A 77 11.53 -5.05 -15.47
CA PHE A 77 11.03 -6.11 -14.58
C PHE A 77 11.93 -7.33 -14.57
N LYS A 78 12.48 -7.70 -15.75
CA LYS A 78 13.35 -8.88 -15.86
C LYS A 78 14.62 -8.69 -15.04
N SER A 79 15.33 -7.59 -15.26
CA SER A 79 16.58 -7.30 -14.54
C SER A 79 16.35 -7.15 -13.03
N LEU A 80 15.22 -6.53 -12.62
CA LEU A 80 14.85 -6.38 -11.22
C LEU A 80 14.50 -7.73 -10.58
N LYS A 81 13.75 -8.61 -11.26
CA LYS A 81 13.49 -9.97 -10.81
C LYS A 81 14.79 -10.74 -10.61
N GLU A 82 15.69 -10.75 -11.61
CA GLU A 82 16.99 -11.42 -11.54
C GLU A 82 17.86 -10.88 -10.40
N ALA A 83 17.71 -9.61 -10.05
CA ALA A 83 18.40 -8.98 -8.93
C ALA A 83 17.77 -9.27 -7.54
N GLY A 84 16.57 -9.88 -7.50
CA GLY A 84 15.92 -10.32 -6.26
C GLY A 84 14.69 -9.51 -5.84
N ALA A 85 14.04 -8.77 -6.74
CA ALA A 85 12.73 -8.20 -6.47
C ALA A 85 11.70 -9.31 -6.25
N TYR A 86 10.81 -9.13 -5.28
CA TYR A 86 9.76 -10.11 -4.93
C TYR A 86 8.39 -9.76 -5.48
N VAL A 87 8.12 -8.49 -5.68
CA VAL A 87 6.85 -7.93 -6.14
C VAL A 87 7.12 -6.58 -6.79
N PHE A 88 6.25 -6.15 -7.70
CA PHE A 88 6.30 -4.81 -8.27
C PHE A 88 5.16 -3.94 -7.72
N THR A 89 5.48 -2.69 -7.33
CA THR A 89 4.51 -1.75 -6.79
C THR A 89 4.97 -0.30 -6.95
N ASP A 90 4.05 0.59 -7.29
CA ASP A 90 4.22 2.03 -7.14
C ASP A 90 3.43 2.50 -5.88
N ASP A 91 3.63 1.81 -4.77
CA ASP A 91 2.93 2.06 -3.52
C ASP A 91 2.95 3.53 -3.09
N GLY A 92 1.76 4.04 -2.73
CA GLY A 92 1.49 5.42 -2.37
C GLY A 92 1.30 6.36 -3.57
N ILE A 93 1.60 5.93 -4.83
CA ILE A 93 1.39 6.70 -6.05
C ILE A 93 0.66 5.82 -7.08
N PRO A 94 -0.68 5.84 -7.09
CA PRO A 94 -1.46 4.94 -7.93
C PRO A 94 -1.25 5.19 -9.42
N LEU A 95 -1.09 4.12 -10.18
CA LEU A 95 -0.98 4.16 -11.63
C LEU A 95 -2.33 4.52 -12.26
N LYS A 96 -2.38 5.60 -13.04
CA LYS A 96 -3.61 6.13 -13.61
C LYS A 96 -3.87 5.70 -15.06
N ASP A 97 -2.81 5.40 -15.81
CA ASP A 97 -2.92 4.97 -17.21
C ASP A 97 -3.27 3.48 -17.26
N GLU A 98 -4.47 3.16 -17.72
CA GLU A 98 -5.00 1.81 -17.81
C GLU A 98 -4.19 0.93 -18.77
N LEU A 99 -3.65 1.50 -19.85
CA LEU A 99 -2.86 0.76 -20.82
C LEU A 99 -1.48 0.41 -20.24
N LEU A 100 -0.89 1.32 -19.47
CA LEU A 100 0.36 1.05 -18.76
C LEU A 100 0.16 -0.04 -17.70
N VAL A 101 -0.94 0.02 -16.93
CA VAL A 101 -1.27 -1.02 -15.94
C VAL A 101 -1.47 -2.37 -16.60
N LYS A 102 -2.25 -2.43 -17.70
CA LYS A 102 -2.44 -3.66 -18.45
C LYS A 102 -1.10 -4.23 -18.95
N LYS A 103 -0.24 -3.38 -19.50
CA LYS A 103 1.10 -3.79 -19.96
C LYS A 103 1.96 -4.30 -18.79
N ALA A 104 1.93 -3.62 -17.62
CA ALA A 104 2.63 -4.08 -16.43
C ALA A 104 2.16 -5.47 -15.98
N MET A 105 0.85 -5.71 -16.00
CA MET A 105 0.25 -7.01 -15.66
C MET A 105 0.71 -8.11 -16.64
N GLU A 106 0.71 -7.82 -17.95
CA GLU A 106 1.18 -8.77 -18.98
C GLU A 106 2.66 -9.11 -18.82
N GLU A 107 3.53 -8.12 -18.58
CA GLU A 107 4.96 -8.34 -18.34
C GLU A 107 5.22 -9.09 -17.03
N ALA A 108 4.55 -8.72 -15.95
CA ALA A 108 4.67 -9.42 -14.67
C ALA A 108 4.21 -10.88 -14.77
N LYS A 109 3.07 -11.13 -15.44
CA LYS A 109 2.58 -12.49 -15.73
C LYS A 109 3.59 -13.32 -16.50
N ALA A 110 4.20 -12.76 -17.54
CA ALA A 110 5.22 -13.45 -18.35
C ALA A 110 6.47 -13.83 -17.53
N LEU A 111 6.72 -13.09 -16.45
CA LEU A 111 7.84 -13.35 -15.53
C LEU A 111 7.43 -14.14 -14.28
N ASP A 112 6.17 -14.56 -14.15
CA ASP A 112 5.65 -15.19 -12.93
C ASP A 112 5.96 -14.34 -11.68
N MET A 113 5.59 -13.06 -11.75
CA MET A 113 5.79 -12.09 -10.68
C MET A 113 4.46 -11.45 -10.29
N PRO A 114 4.17 -11.26 -8.99
CA PRO A 114 3.00 -10.54 -8.56
C PRO A 114 3.18 -9.02 -8.68
N LEU A 115 2.04 -8.32 -8.79
CA LEU A 115 1.95 -6.87 -8.65
C LEU A 115 1.16 -6.54 -7.37
N SER A 116 1.48 -5.44 -6.73
CA SER A 116 0.75 -4.97 -5.54
C SER A 116 0.39 -3.50 -5.71
N PHE A 117 -0.90 -3.16 -5.53
CA PHE A 117 -1.44 -1.85 -5.90
C PHE A 117 -2.02 -1.11 -4.71
N HIS A 118 -1.59 0.15 -4.56
CA HIS A 118 -2.21 1.13 -3.69
C HIS A 118 -3.33 1.83 -4.46
N GLU A 119 -4.55 1.68 -4.01
CA GLU A 119 -5.73 2.05 -4.78
C GLU A 119 -6.41 3.31 -4.22
N GLU A 120 -5.87 4.47 -4.57
CA GLU A 120 -6.48 5.76 -4.23
C GLU A 120 -6.40 6.72 -5.40
N ASN A 121 -7.47 6.85 -6.20
CA ASN A 121 -7.51 7.80 -7.31
C ASN A 121 -7.50 9.25 -6.81
N PRO A 122 -6.40 10.00 -7.02
CA PRO A 122 -6.25 11.35 -6.47
C PRO A 122 -7.24 12.36 -7.06
N ALA A 123 -7.87 12.07 -8.21
CA ALA A 123 -8.86 12.97 -8.83
C ALA A 123 -10.11 13.17 -7.97
N PHE A 124 -10.41 12.23 -7.05
CA PHE A 124 -11.58 12.31 -6.16
C PHE A 124 -11.23 12.79 -4.75
N ILE A 125 -9.95 13.00 -4.44
CA ILE A 125 -9.47 13.29 -3.10
C ILE A 125 -9.28 14.80 -2.90
N GLU A 126 -10.04 15.38 -1.99
CA GLU A 126 -9.87 16.78 -1.58
C GLU A 126 -8.80 16.92 -0.49
N GLN A 127 -8.77 15.96 0.45
CA GLN A 127 -7.79 15.87 1.52
C GLN A 127 -7.45 14.41 1.79
N GLN A 128 -6.18 14.05 1.67
CA GLN A 128 -5.69 12.71 2.02
C GLN A 128 -5.71 12.46 3.52
N GLY A 129 -5.82 11.18 3.89
CA GLY A 129 -5.64 10.69 5.25
C GLY A 129 -6.81 10.93 6.21
N ILE A 130 -7.95 11.31 5.67
CA ILE A 130 -9.22 11.39 6.39
C ILE A 130 -10.37 10.98 5.47
N ASN A 131 -11.29 10.18 5.98
CA ASN A 131 -12.49 9.77 5.24
C ASN A 131 -13.39 10.99 4.94
N LYS A 132 -13.92 11.06 3.71
CA LYS A 132 -14.93 12.08 3.36
C LYS A 132 -16.26 11.71 3.98
N GLY A 133 -16.72 12.49 4.96
CA GLY A 133 -17.95 12.25 5.68
C GLY A 133 -18.10 13.15 6.90
N ALA A 134 -18.92 12.74 7.87
CA ALA A 134 -19.29 13.55 9.01
C ALA A 134 -18.09 14.09 9.83
N ILE A 135 -17.01 13.30 9.93
CA ILE A 135 -15.83 13.71 10.71
C ILE A 135 -15.01 14.77 9.96
N SER A 136 -14.77 14.57 8.66
CA SER A 136 -14.06 15.56 7.84
C SER A 136 -14.82 16.87 7.75
N ASP A 137 -16.15 16.82 7.62
CA ASP A 137 -17.02 17.99 7.60
C ASP A 137 -16.96 18.77 8.93
N LYS A 138 -17.02 18.06 10.06
CA LYS A 138 -16.90 18.64 11.41
C LYS A 138 -15.56 19.36 11.62
N LEU A 139 -14.49 18.85 10.99
CA LEU A 139 -13.15 19.44 11.09
C LEU A 139 -12.88 20.52 10.03
N GLY A 140 -13.82 20.79 9.12
CA GLY A 140 -13.64 21.71 8.01
C GLY A 140 -12.54 21.25 7.03
N LEU A 141 -12.35 19.95 6.97
CA LEU A 141 -11.44 19.29 6.02
C LEU A 141 -12.27 18.68 4.90
N GLY A 142 -11.74 18.67 3.70
CA GLY A 142 -12.27 17.82 2.63
C GLY A 142 -12.19 16.35 3.02
N GLY A 143 -11.89 15.47 2.13
CA GLY A 143 -11.67 14.06 2.50
C GLY A 143 -11.39 13.20 1.27
N ALA A 144 -11.04 11.96 1.52
CA ALA A 144 -10.88 10.92 0.52
C ALA A 144 -12.12 10.02 0.55
N PRO A 145 -13.05 10.14 -0.40
CA PRO A 145 -14.24 9.29 -0.44
C PRO A 145 -13.83 7.84 -0.78
N ALA A 146 -14.62 6.86 -0.33
CA ALA A 146 -14.39 5.45 -0.67
C ALA A 146 -14.38 5.20 -2.19
N LEU A 147 -15.07 6.06 -2.96
CA LEU A 147 -15.01 6.06 -4.43
C LEU A 147 -13.58 6.11 -4.97
N SER A 148 -12.68 6.88 -4.33
CA SER A 148 -11.29 6.98 -4.77
C SER A 148 -10.59 5.61 -4.77
N GLU A 149 -10.95 4.73 -3.84
CA GLU A 149 -10.42 3.37 -3.73
C GLU A 149 -11.14 2.42 -4.69
N TYR A 150 -12.45 2.26 -4.54
CA TYR A 150 -13.14 1.17 -5.22
C TYR A 150 -13.20 1.30 -6.75
N ILE A 151 -13.08 2.51 -7.31
CA ILE A 151 -13.01 2.68 -8.77
C ILE A 151 -11.73 2.10 -9.36
N MET A 152 -10.62 2.21 -8.63
CA MET A 152 -9.34 1.62 -9.05
C MET A 152 -9.33 0.12 -8.79
N VAL A 153 -9.81 -0.33 -7.64
CA VAL A 153 -9.99 -1.76 -7.34
C VAL A 153 -10.81 -2.46 -8.43
N ALA A 154 -11.91 -1.83 -8.88
CA ALA A 154 -12.74 -2.39 -9.95
C ALA A 154 -11.95 -2.53 -11.27
N ARG A 155 -11.20 -1.50 -11.65
CA ARG A 155 -10.35 -1.49 -12.85
C ARG A 155 -9.33 -2.62 -12.80
N ASP A 156 -8.56 -2.68 -11.71
CA ASP A 156 -7.41 -3.58 -11.63
C ASP A 156 -7.83 -5.04 -11.44
N CYS A 157 -8.93 -5.29 -10.75
CA CYS A 157 -9.56 -6.61 -10.71
C CYS A 157 -9.98 -7.11 -12.11
N MET A 158 -10.54 -6.23 -12.95
CA MET A 158 -10.96 -6.62 -14.31
C MET A 158 -9.76 -6.76 -15.24
N LEU A 159 -8.73 -5.95 -15.09
CA LEU A 159 -7.48 -6.12 -15.84
C LEU A 159 -6.74 -7.41 -15.44
N ALA A 160 -6.76 -7.77 -14.16
CA ALA A 160 -6.21 -9.04 -13.69
C ALA A 160 -6.98 -10.24 -14.26
N LEU A 161 -8.32 -10.17 -14.33
CA LEU A 161 -9.15 -11.19 -14.97
C LEU A 161 -8.80 -11.37 -16.44
N GLU A 162 -8.61 -10.29 -17.17
CA GLU A 162 -8.27 -10.31 -18.61
C GLU A 162 -6.86 -10.81 -18.88
N THR A 163 -5.86 -10.37 -18.10
CA THR A 163 -4.44 -10.69 -18.32
C THR A 163 -4.02 -12.00 -17.68
N GLY A 164 -4.76 -12.46 -16.68
CA GLY A 164 -4.38 -13.60 -15.84
C GLY A 164 -3.19 -13.31 -14.94
N ALA A 165 -2.89 -12.04 -14.67
CA ALA A 165 -1.83 -11.64 -13.76
C ALA A 165 -2.22 -11.87 -12.31
N THR A 166 -1.26 -12.20 -11.45
CA THR A 166 -1.42 -12.24 -10.00
C THR A 166 -1.29 -10.84 -9.45
N ILE A 167 -2.33 -10.33 -8.81
CA ILE A 167 -2.30 -9.01 -8.17
C ILE A 167 -2.68 -9.08 -6.69
N CYS A 168 -2.16 -8.14 -5.91
CA CYS A 168 -2.58 -7.90 -4.54
C CYS A 168 -3.10 -6.45 -4.40
N ILE A 169 -4.32 -6.31 -3.90
CA ILE A 169 -4.88 -5.00 -3.53
C ILE A 169 -4.43 -4.71 -2.10
N GLN A 170 -3.61 -3.68 -1.93
CA GLN A 170 -3.08 -3.28 -0.63
C GLN A 170 -4.18 -2.70 0.26
N HIS A 171 -4.05 -2.90 1.57
CA HIS A 171 -4.77 -2.21 2.65
C HIS A 171 -6.21 -1.78 2.32
N ILE A 172 -7.06 -2.69 1.85
CA ILE A 172 -8.48 -2.40 1.56
C ILE A 172 -9.13 -1.71 2.75
N SER A 173 -9.86 -0.65 2.48
CA SER A 173 -10.50 0.18 3.50
C SER A 173 -12.02 0.27 3.40
N SER A 174 -12.63 -0.12 2.27
CA SER A 174 -14.05 0.06 2.03
C SER A 174 -14.84 -1.24 1.77
N ALA A 175 -16.09 -1.26 2.20
CA ALA A 175 -17.00 -2.39 1.99
C ALA A 175 -17.22 -2.70 0.50
N VAL A 176 -17.29 -1.67 -0.34
CA VAL A 176 -17.47 -1.83 -1.79
C VAL A 176 -16.24 -2.49 -2.42
N SER A 177 -15.02 -2.10 -2.02
CA SER A 177 -13.78 -2.74 -2.49
C SER A 177 -13.75 -4.22 -2.14
N VAL A 178 -14.19 -4.60 -0.94
CA VAL A 178 -14.30 -6.01 -0.52
C VAL A 178 -15.20 -6.79 -1.48
N GLU A 179 -16.38 -6.26 -1.82
CA GLU A 179 -17.31 -6.93 -2.75
C GLU A 179 -16.75 -7.03 -4.17
N LEU A 180 -15.99 -6.06 -4.61
CA LEU A 180 -15.30 -6.09 -5.90
C LEU A 180 -14.27 -7.21 -5.96
N VAL A 181 -13.41 -7.33 -4.93
CA VAL A 181 -12.44 -8.44 -4.81
C VAL A 181 -13.14 -9.79 -4.75
N ARG A 182 -14.21 -9.93 -3.94
CA ARG A 182 -15.01 -11.16 -3.87
C ARG A 182 -15.57 -11.55 -5.25
N THR A 183 -16.06 -10.57 -5.99
CA THR A 183 -16.60 -10.77 -7.35
C THR A 183 -15.51 -11.17 -8.32
N ALA A 184 -14.34 -10.51 -8.30
CA ALA A 184 -13.21 -10.84 -9.16
C ALA A 184 -12.72 -12.28 -8.94
N LYS A 185 -12.52 -12.67 -7.68
CA LYS A 185 -12.17 -14.05 -7.29
C LYS A 185 -13.18 -15.06 -7.82
N ARG A 186 -14.50 -14.79 -7.66
CA ARG A 186 -15.57 -15.65 -8.17
C ARG A 186 -15.55 -15.78 -9.70
N LEU A 187 -15.12 -14.75 -10.41
CA LEU A 187 -14.97 -14.77 -11.87
C LEU A 187 -13.68 -15.48 -12.33
N GLY A 188 -12.79 -15.82 -11.40
CA GLY A 188 -11.55 -16.55 -11.69
C GLY A 188 -10.32 -15.67 -11.84
N ALA A 189 -10.38 -14.38 -11.47
CA ALA A 189 -9.20 -13.54 -11.42
C ALA A 189 -8.27 -13.95 -10.27
N ASP A 190 -6.97 -13.91 -10.50
CA ASP A 190 -5.93 -14.20 -9.49
C ASP A 190 -5.65 -12.92 -8.69
N VAL A 191 -6.60 -12.57 -7.83
CA VAL A 191 -6.58 -11.36 -7.01
C VAL A 191 -6.48 -11.75 -5.55
N HIS A 192 -5.50 -11.17 -4.86
CA HIS A 192 -5.34 -11.19 -3.42
C HIS A 192 -5.65 -9.82 -2.84
N ALA A 193 -5.91 -9.77 -1.55
CA ALA A 193 -6.19 -8.52 -0.85
C ALA A 193 -5.61 -8.52 0.55
N GLU A 194 -5.21 -7.32 1.00
CA GLU A 194 -4.70 -7.08 2.34
C GLU A 194 -5.65 -6.20 3.15
N ALA A 195 -5.69 -6.42 4.47
CA ALA A 195 -6.24 -5.46 5.42
C ALA A 195 -5.21 -5.15 6.50
N THR A 196 -5.22 -3.92 6.99
CA THR A 196 -4.33 -3.54 8.09
C THR A 196 -5.07 -3.54 9.43
N PRO A 197 -4.35 -3.73 10.55
CA PRO A 197 -4.96 -3.70 11.89
C PRO A 197 -5.78 -2.42 12.15
N GLN A 198 -5.32 -1.26 11.69
CA GLN A 198 -6.03 0.00 11.87
C GLN A 198 -7.37 0.03 11.14
N HIS A 199 -7.49 -0.60 9.95
CA HIS A 199 -8.73 -0.60 9.17
C HIS A 199 -9.81 -1.57 9.72
N PHE A 200 -9.42 -2.62 10.43
CA PHE A 200 -10.40 -3.52 11.04
C PHE A 200 -10.60 -3.30 12.56
N SER A 201 -9.77 -2.46 13.20
CA SER A 201 -9.88 -2.20 14.66
C SER A 201 -10.44 -0.82 14.99
N LEU A 202 -10.31 0.18 14.10
CA LEU A 202 -10.64 1.56 14.34
C LEU A 202 -11.74 2.06 13.40
N THR A 203 -12.42 3.14 13.80
CA THR A 203 -13.34 3.90 12.95
C THR A 203 -12.87 5.33 12.78
N GLU A 204 -13.42 6.05 11.80
CA GLU A 204 -13.02 7.43 11.46
C GLU A 204 -13.06 8.42 12.63
N ASP A 205 -13.86 8.13 13.66
CA ASP A 205 -13.94 8.93 14.89
C ASP A 205 -12.60 9.08 15.60
N ILE A 206 -11.69 8.12 15.45
CA ILE A 206 -10.35 8.14 16.07
C ILE A 206 -9.57 9.40 15.69
N VAL A 207 -9.87 10.02 14.53
CA VAL A 207 -9.23 11.27 14.09
C VAL A 207 -9.54 12.41 15.05
N LEU A 208 -10.73 12.44 15.69
CA LEU A 208 -11.09 13.46 16.69
C LEU A 208 -10.23 13.35 17.95
N GLU A 209 -9.78 12.14 18.29
CA GLU A 209 -8.95 11.89 19.48
C GLU A 209 -7.46 11.99 19.18
N LYS A 210 -7.01 11.36 18.09
CA LYS A 210 -5.58 11.17 17.77
C LYS A 210 -5.04 12.14 16.73
N GLY A 211 -5.91 12.92 16.06
CA GLY A 211 -5.49 13.90 15.06
C GLY A 211 -4.59 13.31 13.98
N THR A 212 -3.44 13.91 13.79
CA THR A 212 -2.47 13.49 12.76
C THR A 212 -1.90 12.09 12.97
N LEU A 213 -1.92 11.54 14.18
CA LEU A 213 -1.49 10.17 14.46
C LEU A 213 -2.44 9.14 13.82
N ALA A 214 -3.71 9.51 13.60
CA ALA A 214 -4.69 8.69 12.88
C ALA A 214 -4.75 8.99 11.37
N ARG A 215 -3.88 9.87 10.87
CA ARG A 215 -3.79 10.19 9.44
C ARG A 215 -3.03 9.09 8.70
N VAL A 216 -3.75 8.31 7.89
CA VAL A 216 -3.24 7.18 7.10
C VAL A 216 -3.92 7.14 5.72
N ASN A 217 -3.26 6.59 4.73
CA ASN A 217 -3.79 6.36 3.39
C ASN A 217 -3.82 4.85 3.07
N PRO A 218 -4.99 4.31 2.65
CA PRO A 218 -6.30 4.96 2.65
C PRO A 218 -6.76 5.30 4.06
N PRO A 219 -7.72 6.24 4.23
CA PRO A 219 -8.14 6.65 5.55
C PRO A 219 -8.92 5.56 6.29
N ILE A 220 -8.86 5.62 7.62
CA ILE A 220 -9.76 4.84 8.49
C ILE A 220 -11.19 5.29 8.20
N ARG A 221 -12.10 4.34 7.98
CA ARG A 221 -13.45 4.60 7.49
C ARG A 221 -14.53 4.33 8.55
N THR A 222 -15.74 4.14 8.06
CA THR A 222 -16.94 3.95 8.89
C THR A 222 -16.97 2.60 9.61
N GLU A 223 -17.87 2.44 10.57
CA GLU A 223 -18.12 1.15 11.22
C GLU A 223 -18.64 0.10 10.23
N GLU A 224 -19.42 0.50 9.22
CA GLU A 224 -19.89 -0.41 8.17
C GLU A 224 -18.72 -0.97 7.37
N ASP A 225 -17.78 -0.13 6.96
CA ASP A 225 -16.56 -0.54 6.26
C ASP A 225 -15.72 -1.48 7.12
N ARG A 226 -15.51 -1.12 8.38
CA ARG A 226 -14.77 -1.94 9.35
C ARG A 226 -15.36 -3.34 9.49
N GLN A 227 -16.68 -3.44 9.63
CA GLN A 227 -17.36 -4.73 9.75
C GLN A 227 -17.29 -5.55 8.46
N ALA A 228 -17.32 -4.91 7.29
CA ALA A 228 -17.15 -5.60 6.01
C ALA A 228 -15.74 -6.21 5.90
N ILE A 229 -14.69 -5.49 6.33
CA ILE A 229 -13.31 -6.00 6.35
C ILE A 229 -13.19 -7.20 7.31
N ILE A 230 -13.75 -7.12 8.52
CA ILE A 230 -13.72 -8.23 9.50
C ILE A 230 -14.39 -9.49 8.90
N LYS A 231 -15.54 -9.34 8.25
CA LYS A 231 -16.22 -10.47 7.58
C LYS A 231 -15.36 -11.03 6.45
N ALA A 232 -14.72 -10.16 5.68
CA ALA A 232 -13.90 -10.56 4.55
C ALA A 232 -12.61 -11.30 4.97
N LEU A 233 -12.05 -10.95 6.11
CA LEU A 233 -10.96 -11.72 6.75
C LEU A 233 -11.45 -13.09 7.22
N ALA A 234 -12.66 -13.17 7.78
CA ALA A 234 -13.22 -14.41 8.29
C ALA A 234 -13.64 -15.39 7.17
N ASP A 235 -14.11 -14.88 6.03
CA ASP A 235 -14.57 -15.70 4.89
C ASP A 235 -13.50 -15.95 3.82
N GLY A 236 -12.28 -15.41 4.00
CA GLY A 236 -11.14 -15.58 3.09
C GLY A 236 -11.21 -14.73 1.82
N THR A 237 -12.07 -13.73 1.77
CA THR A 237 -12.05 -12.74 0.69
C THR A 237 -10.80 -11.88 0.77
N ILE A 238 -10.38 -11.50 1.98
CA ILE A 238 -9.09 -10.86 2.28
C ILE A 238 -8.14 -11.96 2.77
N ASP A 239 -7.00 -12.08 2.12
CA ASP A 239 -6.04 -13.18 2.33
C ASP A 239 -4.97 -12.86 3.38
N ILE A 240 -4.65 -11.57 3.54
CA ILE A 240 -3.44 -11.13 4.22
C ILE A 240 -3.78 -10.04 5.24
N ILE A 241 -3.19 -10.13 6.42
CA ILE A 241 -3.10 -9.01 7.36
C ILE A 241 -1.72 -8.40 7.21
N ALA A 242 -1.65 -7.19 6.67
CA ALA A 242 -0.42 -6.43 6.50
C ALA A 242 -0.40 -5.25 7.47
N THR A 243 0.77 -4.86 7.95
CA THR A 243 0.87 -3.76 8.92
C THR A 243 0.78 -2.39 8.29
N ASP A 244 1.25 -2.26 7.05
CA ASP A 244 1.55 -0.95 6.45
C ASP A 244 2.34 -0.05 7.42
N HIS A 245 3.35 -0.63 8.07
CA HIS A 245 4.25 0.11 8.95
C HIS A 245 4.90 1.26 8.17
N ALA A 246 4.45 2.48 8.44
CA ALA A 246 4.80 3.68 7.69
C ALA A 246 5.19 4.84 8.63
N PRO A 247 6.36 4.75 9.27
CA PRO A 247 6.81 5.70 10.28
C PRO A 247 7.12 7.07 9.69
N HIS A 248 6.90 8.09 10.52
CA HIS A 248 7.27 9.48 10.31
C HIS A 248 7.84 10.09 11.58
N SER A 249 8.65 11.15 11.45
CA SER A 249 9.24 11.79 12.61
C SER A 249 8.17 12.47 13.49
N ARG A 250 8.50 12.67 14.76
CA ARG A 250 7.60 13.37 15.70
C ARG A 250 7.28 14.78 15.24
N GLU A 251 8.26 15.47 14.68
CA GLU A 251 8.12 16.83 14.14
C GLU A 251 7.19 16.84 12.92
N GLU A 252 7.25 15.83 12.07
CA GLU A 252 6.35 15.71 10.93
C GLU A 252 4.90 15.44 11.37
N LYS A 253 4.71 14.55 12.34
CA LYS A 253 3.37 14.24 12.88
C LYS A 253 2.81 15.33 13.80
N ALA A 254 3.64 16.23 14.33
CA ALA A 254 3.21 17.38 15.13
C ALA A 254 2.69 18.57 14.30
N LYS A 255 2.79 18.52 12.98
CA LYS A 255 2.26 19.57 12.10
C LYS A 255 0.72 19.58 12.12
N GLU A 256 0.14 20.65 11.57
CA GLU A 256 -1.31 20.70 11.31
C GLU A 256 -1.74 19.54 10.39
N PHE A 257 -3.00 19.12 10.50
CA PHE A 257 -3.50 17.93 9.80
C PHE A 257 -3.21 17.95 8.29
N LYS A 258 -3.41 19.09 7.62
CA LYS A 258 -3.17 19.21 6.17
C LYS A 258 -1.69 19.06 5.77
N ALA A 259 -0.77 19.43 6.67
CA ALA A 259 0.67 19.45 6.41
C ALA A 259 1.39 18.20 6.95
N ALA A 260 0.80 17.45 7.86
CA ALA A 260 1.38 16.22 8.38
C ALA A 260 1.36 15.13 7.31
N PRO A 261 2.38 14.27 7.19
CA PRO A 261 2.34 13.14 6.29
C PRO A 261 1.36 12.06 6.77
N SER A 262 0.79 11.30 5.82
CA SER A 262 0.00 10.11 6.12
C SER A 262 0.91 8.91 6.40
N GLY A 263 0.53 8.10 7.37
CA GLY A 263 1.24 6.89 7.79
C GLY A 263 1.16 6.67 9.29
N MET A 264 1.14 5.41 9.68
CA MET A 264 1.12 4.92 11.06
C MET A 264 2.25 3.92 11.26
N ILE A 265 2.68 3.77 12.52
CA ILE A 265 3.48 2.59 12.91
C ILE A 265 2.54 1.39 13.04
N GLY A 266 2.97 0.23 12.57
CA GLY A 266 2.18 -1.00 12.59
C GLY A 266 2.91 -2.16 13.24
#